data_ddf09c51314671cb6d3cc5ae72c68324
#
_entry.id   ddf09c51314671cb6d3cc5ae72c68324
#
_cell.length_a   1.000
_cell.length_b   1.000
_cell.length_c   1.000
_cell.angle_alpha   90.00
_cell.angle_beta   90.00
_cell.angle_gamma   90.00
#
_symmetry.space_group_name_H-M   'P 1'
#
loop_
_entity.id
_entity.type
_entity.pdbx_description
1 polymer ?
#
loop_
_entity_poly.entity_id
_entity_poly.type
_entity_poly.pdbx_seq_one_letter_code
_entity_poly.pdbx_strand_id
1 'polypeptide(L)'
;MHNGHLAVIAMAAPLFDELIVGVGHNPEKPSGLFTPDERVELITTCTDSIGNVRVELFSGLVTAAADRLGADCLAKGLRGAADLDVEMQQAHMNLTTGDIPTLFFPGLGQSALVASSYVRQIAAMGGDVSGTVPAPVLAALKAKFS
;
A
#
# COMPACT_ATOMS: atom_id res chain seq x y z
N MET A 1 2.27 -5.75 -2.82
CA MET A 1 0.90 -5.24 -2.99
C MET A 1 -0.05 -6.41 -3.17
N HIS A 2 -1.33 -6.32 -2.76
CA HIS A 2 -2.41 -7.28 -3.02
C HIS A 2 -3.65 -6.54 -3.54
N ASN A 3 -4.67 -7.30 -3.99
CA ASN A 3 -5.87 -6.74 -4.59
C ASN A 3 -6.60 -5.72 -3.70
N GLY A 4 -6.53 -5.87 -2.37
CA GLY A 4 -7.10 -4.89 -1.44
C GLY A 4 -6.41 -3.51 -1.50
N HIS A 5 -5.09 -3.47 -1.69
CA HIS A 5 -4.39 -2.19 -1.88
C HIS A 5 -4.75 -1.56 -3.23
N LEU A 6 -4.80 -2.37 -4.30
CA LEU A 6 -5.16 -1.88 -5.63
C LEU A 6 -6.60 -1.32 -5.67
N ALA A 7 -7.53 -1.98 -4.95
CA ALA A 7 -8.91 -1.48 -4.84
C ALA A 7 -8.99 -0.10 -4.17
N VAL A 8 -8.22 0.12 -3.10
CA VAL A 8 -8.15 1.44 -2.45
C VAL A 8 -7.56 2.49 -3.39
N ILE A 9 -6.46 2.16 -4.09
CA ILE A 9 -5.84 3.07 -5.07
C ILE A 9 -6.84 3.44 -6.17
N ALA A 10 -7.52 2.46 -6.76
CA ALA A 10 -8.50 2.68 -7.81
C ALA A 10 -9.72 3.52 -7.35
N MET A 11 -10.10 3.39 -6.07
CA MET A 11 -11.19 4.18 -5.48
C MET A 11 -10.76 5.61 -5.18
N ALA A 12 -9.52 5.79 -4.70
CA ALA A 12 -9.00 7.09 -4.31
C ALA A 12 -8.60 7.94 -5.54
N ALA A 13 -7.95 7.34 -6.53
CA ALA A 13 -7.37 8.06 -7.67
C ALA A 13 -8.32 9.07 -8.35
N PRO A 14 -9.60 8.75 -8.63
CA PRO A 14 -10.51 9.70 -9.27
C PRO A 14 -10.87 10.93 -8.42
N LEU A 15 -10.52 10.96 -7.14
CA LEU A 15 -10.87 12.02 -6.20
C LEU A 15 -9.77 13.08 -6.06
N PHE A 16 -8.59 12.85 -6.67
CA PHE A 16 -7.42 13.71 -6.55
C PHE A 16 -6.85 14.05 -7.93
N ASP A 17 -6.17 15.19 -8.04
CA ASP A 17 -5.42 15.54 -9.23
C ASP A 17 -4.22 14.60 -9.42
N GLU A 18 -3.55 14.23 -8.33
CA GLU A 18 -2.49 13.23 -8.28
C GLU A 18 -2.64 12.37 -7.02
N LEU A 19 -2.44 11.06 -7.17
CA LEU A 19 -2.37 10.11 -6.06
C LEU A 19 -0.95 9.54 -5.95
N ILE A 20 -0.26 9.79 -4.84
CA ILE A 20 1.07 9.27 -4.59
C ILE A 20 0.99 8.02 -3.74
N VAL A 21 1.45 6.90 -4.27
CA VAL A 21 1.57 5.65 -3.51
C VAL A 21 2.94 5.60 -2.84
N GLY A 22 2.96 5.90 -1.54
CA GLY A 22 4.19 5.89 -0.74
C GLY A 22 4.65 4.47 -0.37
N VAL A 23 5.87 4.11 -0.76
CA VAL A 23 6.54 2.88 -0.35
C VAL A 23 7.50 3.19 0.79
N GLY A 24 7.06 2.93 2.02
CA GLY A 24 7.89 3.15 3.20
C GLY A 24 9.04 2.13 3.29
N HIS A 25 10.25 2.62 3.56
CA HIS A 25 11.44 1.83 3.81
C HIS A 25 12.09 2.25 5.14
N ASN A 26 12.38 1.27 5.99
CA ASN A 26 13.21 1.48 7.18
C ASN A 26 14.58 0.83 6.91
N PRO A 27 15.66 1.61 6.74
CA PRO A 27 17.01 1.09 6.47
C PRO A 27 17.56 0.18 7.57
N GLU A 28 17.08 0.34 8.81
CA GLU A 28 17.52 -0.44 9.97
C GLU A 28 16.85 -1.82 10.08
N LYS A 29 15.80 -2.06 9.30
CA LYS A 29 15.08 -3.34 9.29
C LYS A 29 15.41 -4.13 8.03
N PRO A 30 15.56 -5.47 8.15
CA PRO A 30 15.70 -6.31 6.97
C PRO A 30 14.58 -6.02 5.97
N SER A 31 14.91 -5.96 4.69
CA SER A 31 13.91 -5.90 3.64
C SER A 31 12.99 -7.12 3.78
N GLY A 32 11.68 -6.92 3.51
CA GLY A 32 10.76 -8.04 3.40
C GLY A 32 11.10 -8.95 2.20
N LEU A 33 10.16 -9.77 1.75
CA LEU A 33 10.35 -10.66 0.60
C LEU A 33 10.84 -9.93 -0.68
N PHE A 34 10.38 -8.70 -0.88
CA PHE A 34 10.79 -7.83 -1.97
C PHE A 34 11.58 -6.63 -1.44
N THR A 35 12.65 -6.26 -2.15
CA THR A 35 13.41 -5.04 -1.87
C THR A 35 12.53 -3.80 -2.03
N PRO A 36 12.94 -2.64 -1.51
CA PRO A 36 12.20 -1.39 -1.74
C PRO A 36 12.00 -1.08 -3.22
N ASP A 37 13.03 -1.25 -4.05
CA ASP A 37 12.97 -0.99 -5.49
C ASP A 37 12.06 -1.97 -6.22
N GLU A 38 12.14 -3.28 -5.91
CA GLU A 38 11.19 -4.29 -6.44
C GLU A 38 9.74 -3.94 -6.06
N ARG A 39 9.51 -3.40 -4.85
CA ARG A 39 8.16 -2.97 -4.43
C ARG A 39 7.67 -1.78 -5.22
N VAL A 40 8.52 -0.78 -5.47
CA VAL A 40 8.19 0.36 -6.33
C VAL A 40 7.84 -0.11 -7.74
N GLU A 41 8.69 -0.93 -8.37
CA GLU A 41 8.47 -1.47 -9.71
C GLU A 41 7.15 -2.25 -9.81
N LEU A 42 6.90 -3.15 -8.87
CA LEU A 42 5.66 -3.94 -8.85
C LEU A 42 4.41 -3.07 -8.68
N ILE A 43 4.46 -2.05 -7.84
CA ILE A 43 3.32 -1.14 -7.63
C ILE A 43 3.10 -0.30 -8.88
N THR A 44 4.17 0.27 -9.45
CA THR A 44 4.10 1.05 -10.70
C THR A 44 3.46 0.23 -11.82
N THR A 45 3.94 -1.00 -12.04
CA THR A 45 3.37 -1.91 -13.05
C THR A 45 1.89 -2.21 -12.80
N CYS A 46 1.50 -2.40 -11.53
CA CYS A 46 0.09 -2.68 -11.20
C CYS A 46 -0.84 -1.47 -11.31
N THR A 47 -0.31 -0.25 -11.29
CA THR A 47 -1.08 1.00 -11.34
C THR A 47 -0.93 1.76 -12.66
N ASP A 48 -0.17 1.22 -13.63
CA ASP A 48 0.14 1.86 -14.92
C ASP A 48 -1.10 2.31 -15.71
N SER A 49 -2.21 1.58 -15.58
CA SER A 49 -3.48 1.94 -16.21
C SER A 49 -4.23 3.10 -15.52
N ILE A 50 -3.75 3.58 -14.36
CA ILE A 50 -4.37 4.67 -13.60
C ILE A 50 -3.52 5.93 -13.81
N GLY A 51 -3.96 6.79 -14.71
CA GLY A 51 -3.14 7.86 -15.29
C GLY A 51 -2.62 8.93 -14.32
N ASN A 52 -3.20 9.06 -13.13
CA ASN A 52 -2.80 10.05 -12.12
C ASN A 52 -2.15 9.45 -10.88
N VAL A 53 -1.64 8.21 -10.98
CA VAL A 53 -0.94 7.54 -9.88
C VAL A 53 0.58 7.61 -10.10
N ARG A 54 1.29 8.05 -9.06
CA ARG A 54 2.74 8.06 -8.99
C ARG A 54 3.20 7.23 -7.77
N VAL A 55 4.31 6.52 -7.91
CA VAL A 55 4.87 5.69 -6.82
C VAL A 55 6.18 6.31 -6.35
N GLU A 56 6.30 6.51 -5.03
CA GLU A 56 7.47 7.12 -4.42
C GLU A 56 8.01 6.29 -3.26
N LEU A 57 9.33 6.09 -3.24
CA LEU A 57 10.04 5.50 -2.12
C LEU A 57 10.34 6.59 -1.08
N PHE A 58 10.09 6.29 0.20
CA PHE A 58 10.47 7.19 1.27
C PHE A 58 11.00 6.44 2.51
N SER A 59 11.80 7.14 3.29
CA SER A 59 12.26 6.70 4.61
C SER A 59 11.90 7.75 5.67
N GLY A 60 11.86 7.34 6.93
CA GLY A 60 11.51 8.21 8.04
C GLY A 60 9.99 8.39 8.20
N LEU A 61 9.58 9.55 8.70
CA LEU A 61 8.18 9.84 8.99
C LEU A 61 7.36 10.07 7.72
N VAL A 62 6.16 9.50 7.69
CA VAL A 62 5.21 9.71 6.58
C VAL A 62 4.80 11.17 6.44
N THR A 63 4.70 11.90 7.54
CA THR A 63 4.39 13.34 7.55
C THR A 63 5.46 14.18 6.86
N ALA A 64 6.74 13.89 7.13
CA ALA A 64 7.86 14.55 6.46
C ALA A 64 7.93 14.19 4.96
N ALA A 65 7.59 12.95 4.60
CA ALA A 65 7.49 12.55 3.20
C ALA A 65 6.33 13.27 2.49
N ALA A 66 5.17 13.38 3.14
CA ALA A 66 4.01 14.08 2.61
C ALA A 66 4.30 15.56 2.36
N ASP A 67 4.90 16.24 3.31
CA ASP A 67 5.31 17.66 3.17
C ASP A 67 6.27 17.84 1.98
N ARG A 68 7.33 17.03 1.90
CA ARG A 68 8.30 17.07 0.79
C ARG A 68 7.67 16.82 -0.57
N LEU A 69 6.66 15.97 -0.64
CA LEU A 69 5.96 15.60 -1.87
C LEU A 69 4.79 16.51 -2.20
N GLY A 70 4.49 17.48 -1.34
CA GLY A 70 3.39 18.44 -1.51
C GLY A 70 2.01 17.78 -1.40
N ALA A 71 1.87 16.75 -0.57
CA ALA A 71 0.60 16.07 -0.39
C ALA A 71 -0.30 16.82 0.59
N ASP A 72 -1.56 17.04 0.23
CA ASP A 72 -2.57 17.73 1.07
C ASP A 72 -3.19 16.82 2.12
N CYS A 73 -3.17 15.51 1.92
CA CYS A 73 -3.73 14.53 2.85
C CYS A 73 -3.11 13.14 2.67
N LEU A 74 -3.33 12.28 3.65
CA LEU A 74 -3.02 10.85 3.57
C LEU A 74 -4.29 10.05 3.22
N ALA A 75 -4.18 9.08 2.31
CA ALA A 75 -5.24 8.14 1.99
C ALA A 75 -4.94 6.76 2.60
N LYS A 76 -5.88 6.22 3.37
CA LYS A 76 -5.74 4.94 4.08
C LYS A 76 -6.93 4.03 3.82
N GLY A 77 -6.67 2.75 3.54
CA GLY A 77 -7.71 1.73 3.45
C GLY A 77 -8.09 1.18 4.82
N LEU A 78 -9.40 1.02 5.08
CA LEU A 78 -9.92 0.35 6.27
C LEU A 78 -10.59 -0.98 5.88
N ARG A 79 -10.20 -2.07 6.52
CA ARG A 79 -10.75 -3.40 6.27
C ARG A 79 -11.87 -3.77 7.24
N GLY A 80 -11.90 -3.16 8.40
CA GLY A 80 -12.89 -3.42 9.43
C GLY A 80 -12.62 -2.64 10.72
N ALA A 81 -13.45 -2.89 11.74
CA ALA A 81 -13.39 -2.17 13.01
C ALA A 81 -12.04 -2.34 13.75
N ALA A 82 -11.39 -3.50 13.63
CA ALA A 82 -10.11 -3.73 14.27
C ALA A 82 -8.98 -2.85 13.70
N ASP A 83 -9.03 -2.49 12.42
CA ASP A 83 -8.08 -1.55 11.83
C ASP A 83 -8.39 -0.11 12.25
N LEU A 84 -9.66 0.23 12.43
CA LEU A 84 -10.12 1.61 12.64
C LEU A 84 -9.44 2.26 13.85
N ASP A 85 -9.38 1.58 14.99
CA ASP A 85 -8.80 2.15 16.22
C ASP A 85 -7.31 2.50 16.03
N VAL A 86 -6.55 1.63 15.39
CA VAL A 86 -5.11 1.85 15.13
C VAL A 86 -4.91 2.95 14.11
N GLU A 87 -5.66 2.93 13.01
CA GLU A 87 -5.55 3.93 11.94
C GLU A 87 -6.02 5.31 12.42
N MET A 88 -7.04 5.39 13.28
CA MET A 88 -7.48 6.65 13.90
C MET A 88 -6.41 7.23 14.82
N GLN A 89 -5.73 6.42 15.62
CA GLN A 89 -4.61 6.89 16.46
C GLN A 89 -3.47 7.43 15.59
N GLN A 90 -3.10 6.73 14.52
CA GLN A 90 -2.08 7.19 13.57
C GLN A 90 -2.51 8.49 12.88
N ALA A 91 -3.76 8.60 12.44
CA ALA A 91 -4.30 9.79 11.80
C ALA A 91 -4.23 11.01 12.75
N HIS A 92 -4.61 10.81 14.01
CA HIS A 92 -4.51 11.86 15.04
C HIS A 92 -3.05 12.30 15.25
N MET A 93 -2.12 11.35 15.34
CA MET A 93 -0.69 11.67 15.49
C MET A 93 -0.15 12.39 14.26
N ASN A 94 -0.50 11.97 13.06
CA ASN A 94 -0.07 12.62 11.81
C ASN A 94 -0.60 14.06 11.71
N LEU A 95 -1.86 14.29 12.10
CA LEU A 95 -2.44 15.63 12.15
C LEU A 95 -1.74 16.52 13.19
N THR A 96 -1.49 15.97 14.40
CA THR A 96 -0.89 16.72 15.49
C THR A 96 0.59 17.08 15.25
N THR A 97 1.35 16.17 14.62
CA THR A 97 2.81 16.31 14.45
C THR A 97 3.24 16.83 13.09
N GLY A 98 2.40 16.75 12.07
CA GLY A 98 2.72 17.11 10.71
C GLY A 98 1.64 17.89 9.98
N ASP A 99 0.57 18.28 10.68
CA ASP A 99 -0.58 19.05 10.15
C ASP A 99 -1.16 18.45 8.86
N ILE A 100 -1.12 17.10 8.75
CA ILE A 100 -1.63 16.39 7.56
C ILE A 100 -2.85 15.54 7.91
N PRO A 101 -4.04 15.82 7.34
CA PRO A 101 -5.25 15.04 7.57
C PRO A 101 -5.19 13.67 6.89
N THR A 102 -5.99 12.73 7.39
CA THR A 102 -6.11 11.39 6.81
C THR A 102 -7.54 11.15 6.33
N LEU A 103 -7.68 10.69 5.10
CA LEU A 103 -8.93 10.20 4.52
C LEU A 103 -8.96 8.68 4.54
N PHE A 104 -10.09 8.11 4.94
CA PHE A 104 -10.27 6.68 5.03
C PHE A 104 -11.16 6.15 3.91
N PHE A 105 -10.72 5.07 3.26
CA PHE A 105 -11.42 4.38 2.19
C PHE A 105 -11.83 2.99 2.66
N PRO A 106 -13.10 2.60 2.56
CA PRO A 106 -13.54 1.28 2.96
C PRO A 106 -12.96 0.20 2.04
N GLY A 107 -12.50 -0.90 2.61
CA GLY A 107 -12.18 -2.09 1.83
C GLY A 107 -13.44 -2.67 1.18
N LEU A 108 -13.34 -3.09 -0.07
CA LEU A 108 -14.46 -3.60 -0.83
C LEU A 108 -14.38 -5.12 -1.06
N GLY A 109 -15.51 -5.79 -0.83
CA GLY A 109 -15.68 -7.20 -1.16
C GLY A 109 -14.64 -8.12 -0.52
N GLN A 110 -14.33 -9.23 -1.20
CA GLN A 110 -13.37 -10.23 -0.71
C GLN A 110 -11.94 -9.69 -0.62
N SER A 111 -11.57 -8.69 -1.41
CA SER A 111 -10.24 -8.09 -1.37
C SER A 111 -9.94 -7.34 -0.07
N ALA A 112 -10.97 -6.90 0.67
CA ALA A 112 -10.84 -6.28 1.98
C ALA A 112 -10.25 -7.24 3.04
N LEU A 113 -10.48 -8.55 2.89
CA LEU A 113 -10.04 -9.56 3.85
C LEU A 113 -8.61 -10.06 3.58
N VAL A 114 -7.97 -9.61 2.50
CA VAL A 114 -6.62 -10.06 2.13
C VAL A 114 -5.57 -9.39 3.01
N ALA A 115 -4.75 -10.20 3.68
CA ALA A 115 -3.59 -9.71 4.44
C ALA A 115 -2.28 -10.15 3.78
N SER A 116 -1.35 -9.20 3.61
CA SER A 116 -0.04 -9.46 2.98
C SER A 116 0.78 -10.57 3.65
N SER A 117 0.62 -10.76 4.98
CA SER A 117 1.28 -11.82 5.74
C SER A 117 0.84 -13.20 5.27
N TYR A 118 -0.48 -13.42 5.15
CA TYR A 118 -1.03 -14.68 4.68
C TYR A 118 -0.72 -14.95 3.20
N VAL A 119 -0.78 -13.93 2.35
CA VAL A 119 -0.37 -14.09 0.94
C VAL A 119 1.06 -14.62 0.84
N ARG A 120 2.01 -14.02 1.58
CA ARG A 120 3.40 -14.47 1.58
C ARG A 120 3.56 -15.88 2.14
N GLN A 121 2.89 -16.20 3.24
CA GLN A 121 2.94 -17.50 3.87
C GLN A 121 2.41 -18.60 2.93
N ILE A 122 1.24 -18.39 2.33
CA ILE A 122 0.61 -19.35 1.41
C ILE A 122 1.51 -19.56 0.18
N ALA A 123 2.02 -18.47 -0.41
CA ALA A 123 2.91 -18.55 -1.57
C ALA A 123 4.21 -19.29 -1.25
N ALA A 124 4.81 -19.05 -0.08
CA ALA A 124 6.02 -19.74 0.36
C ALA A 124 5.82 -21.26 0.57
N MET A 125 4.59 -21.68 0.85
CA MET A 125 4.20 -23.08 1.00
C MET A 125 3.72 -23.71 -0.33
N GLY A 126 3.84 -22.99 -1.46
CA GLY A 126 3.41 -23.46 -2.78
C GLY A 126 1.90 -23.38 -3.04
N GLY A 127 1.15 -22.70 -2.16
CA GLY A 127 -0.29 -22.52 -2.33
C GLY A 127 -0.64 -21.47 -3.39
N ASP A 128 -1.83 -21.59 -3.98
CA ASP A 128 -2.31 -20.65 -4.99
C ASP A 128 -2.82 -19.35 -4.36
N VAL A 129 -2.25 -18.23 -4.76
CA VAL A 129 -2.64 -16.87 -4.35
C VAL A 129 -3.14 -16.01 -5.51
N SER A 130 -3.41 -16.60 -6.67
CA SER A 130 -3.80 -15.90 -7.91
C SER A 130 -5.04 -15.01 -7.74
N GLY A 131 -6.00 -15.42 -6.91
CA GLY A 131 -7.20 -14.63 -6.60
C GLY A 131 -6.97 -13.45 -5.65
N THR A 132 -5.78 -13.34 -5.04
CA THR A 132 -5.52 -12.35 -3.98
C THR A 132 -4.56 -11.25 -4.35
N VAL A 133 -3.80 -11.44 -5.43
CA VAL A 133 -2.78 -10.47 -5.89
C VAL A 133 -2.93 -10.18 -7.39
N PRO A 134 -2.48 -9.00 -7.85
CA PRO A 134 -2.40 -8.70 -9.28
C PRO A 134 -1.40 -9.62 -10.01
N ALA A 135 -1.61 -9.82 -11.31
CA ALA A 135 -0.78 -10.71 -12.12
C ALA A 135 0.75 -10.44 -12.04
N PRO A 136 1.24 -9.19 -12.08
CA PRO A 136 2.67 -8.90 -11.91
C PRO A 136 3.21 -9.38 -10.56
N VAL A 137 2.45 -9.18 -9.49
CA VAL A 137 2.83 -9.63 -8.14
C VAL A 137 2.81 -11.15 -8.04
N LEU A 138 1.85 -11.83 -8.68
CA LEU A 138 1.81 -13.28 -8.74
C LEU A 138 3.06 -13.86 -9.43
N ALA A 139 3.44 -13.27 -10.57
CA ALA A 139 4.65 -13.69 -11.31
C ALA A 139 5.92 -13.52 -10.44
N ALA A 140 6.04 -12.37 -9.76
CA ALA A 140 7.17 -12.10 -8.87
C ALA A 140 7.22 -13.05 -7.66
N LEU A 141 6.06 -13.38 -7.06
CA LEU A 141 5.99 -14.36 -5.97
C LEU A 141 6.43 -15.75 -6.43
N LYS A 142 5.98 -16.19 -7.60
CA LYS A 142 6.41 -17.47 -8.18
C LYS A 142 7.92 -17.49 -8.40
N ALA A 143 8.51 -16.43 -8.96
CA ALA A 143 9.96 -16.35 -9.17
C ALA A 143 10.78 -16.33 -7.86
N LYS A 144 10.24 -15.83 -6.76
CA LYS A 144 10.93 -15.81 -5.45
C LYS A 144 10.91 -17.17 -4.72
N PHE A 145 9.92 -18.01 -5.02
CA PHE A 145 9.71 -19.30 -4.33
C PHE A 145 9.91 -20.54 -5.23
N SER A 146 10.41 -20.34 -6.48
CA SER A 146 10.76 -21.41 -7.42
C SER A 146 12.12 -22.02 -7.10
#